data_54a0fd0751927b7c159a5c30984224bd
#
_entry.id   54a0fd0751927b7c159a5c30984224bd
#
_cell.length_a   1.000
_cell.length_b   1.000
_cell.length_c   1.000
_cell.angle_alpha   90.00
_cell.angle_beta   90.00
_cell.angle_gamma   90.00
#
_symmetry.space_group_name_H-M   'P 1'
#
loop_
_entity.id
_entity.type
_entity.pdbx_description
1 polymer ?
#
loop_
_entity_poly.entity_id
_entity_poly.type
_entity_poly.pdbx_seq_one_letter_code
_entity_poly.pdbx_strand_id
1 'polypeptide(L)'
;MERDYVEMVIVGSIGFDDIDTPEASGSDLLGGAATHAGLASGFHLPPTPRKPPRIGLVSAVGTDFPEEAQEILEDSGLNLAGVVRRDGRTFRWAGRYEGSMEEVQTISTEVNVLEDFRPEVPPSWRTPGVLLCANTHPRTQVSVLDQCPGAVVTALDTFMLWIDTEFELLSEALRKVDMAILNEEEVCSLADEEVLHRAVEAIRSGAAP
;
A
#
# COMPACT_ATOMS: atom_id res chain seq x y z
N MET A 1 20.46 -0.79 -23.83
CA MET A 1 20.17 -1.05 -22.41
C MET A 1 19.03 -0.10 -22.07
N GLU A 2 17.79 -0.52 -22.34
CA GLU A 2 16.61 0.20 -21.89
C GLU A 2 16.67 0.21 -20.36
N ARG A 3 16.62 1.41 -19.78
CA ARG A 3 16.59 1.52 -18.31
C ARG A 3 15.26 0.95 -17.86
N ASP A 4 15.31 0.02 -16.93
CA ASP A 4 14.16 -0.53 -16.17
C ASP A 4 13.58 0.56 -15.27
N TYR A 5 13.24 1.71 -15.85
CA TYR A 5 12.76 2.90 -15.16
C TYR A 5 11.25 2.82 -15.03
N VAL A 6 10.75 3.04 -13.83
CA VAL A 6 9.33 3.23 -13.55
C VAL A 6 9.05 4.68 -13.17
N GLU A 7 7.92 5.21 -13.56
CA GLU A 7 7.49 6.57 -13.22
C GLU A 7 6.86 6.63 -11.84
N MET A 8 6.24 5.52 -11.42
CA MET A 8 5.60 5.37 -10.10
C MET A 8 6.07 4.09 -9.42
N VAL A 9 6.44 4.20 -8.16
CA VAL A 9 6.71 3.07 -7.28
C VAL A 9 5.62 3.01 -6.23
N ILE A 10 5.05 1.83 -6.02
CA ILE A 10 4.06 1.56 -4.99
C ILE A 10 4.60 0.49 -4.07
N VAL A 11 4.74 0.80 -2.79
CA VAL A 11 5.01 -0.19 -1.74
C VAL A 11 3.74 -0.46 -0.95
N GLY A 12 3.43 -1.73 -0.67
CA GLY A 12 2.24 -2.11 0.08
C GLY A 12 2.01 -3.62 0.07
N SER A 13 0.91 -4.06 0.64
CA SER A 13 0.53 -5.47 0.65
C SER A 13 0.04 -5.92 -0.72
N ILE A 14 0.45 -7.14 -1.11
CA ILE A 14 -0.19 -7.97 -2.12
C ILE A 14 -0.72 -9.19 -1.39
N GLY A 15 -1.98 -9.55 -1.57
CA GLY A 15 -2.57 -10.61 -0.80
C GLY A 15 -3.90 -11.10 -1.34
N PHE A 16 -4.62 -11.82 -0.48
CA PHE A 16 -5.95 -12.33 -0.76
C PHE A 16 -6.94 -11.83 0.29
N ASP A 17 -8.09 -11.38 -0.20
CA ASP A 17 -9.16 -10.88 0.63
C ASP A 17 -10.35 -11.86 0.61
N ASP A 18 -10.86 -12.17 1.81
CA ASP A 18 -12.15 -12.83 2.01
C ASP A 18 -13.17 -11.76 2.40
N ILE A 19 -14.14 -11.52 1.53
CA ILE A 19 -15.11 -10.43 1.68
C ILE A 19 -16.51 -10.99 1.84
N ASP A 20 -17.20 -10.57 2.90
CA ASP A 20 -18.60 -10.89 3.16
C ASP A 20 -19.41 -9.59 3.14
N THR A 21 -20.46 -9.55 2.33
CA THR A 21 -21.37 -8.42 2.19
C THR A 21 -22.82 -8.88 2.34
N PRO A 22 -23.80 -7.99 2.56
CA PRO A 22 -25.21 -8.37 2.63
C PRO A 22 -25.74 -9.07 1.37
N GLU A 23 -25.10 -8.87 0.21
CA GLU A 23 -25.58 -9.37 -1.07
C GLU A 23 -24.75 -10.55 -1.61
N ALA A 24 -23.47 -10.65 -1.26
CA ALA A 24 -22.54 -11.65 -1.78
C ALA A 24 -21.36 -11.89 -0.86
N SER A 25 -20.71 -13.04 -1.01
CA SER A 25 -19.42 -13.34 -0.40
C SER A 25 -18.42 -13.81 -1.44
N GLY A 26 -17.14 -13.53 -1.22
CA GLY A 26 -16.04 -13.97 -2.06
C GLY A 26 -14.84 -14.33 -1.20
N SER A 27 -14.12 -15.39 -1.59
CA SER A 27 -12.91 -15.83 -0.93
C SER A 27 -11.75 -15.87 -1.91
N ASP A 28 -10.52 -15.74 -1.38
CA ASP A 28 -9.28 -15.76 -2.17
C ASP A 28 -9.28 -14.71 -3.30
N LEU A 29 -9.94 -13.56 -3.09
CA LEU A 29 -9.93 -12.46 -4.05
C LEU A 29 -8.56 -11.80 -4.04
N LEU A 30 -7.97 -11.60 -5.23
CA LEU A 30 -6.70 -10.86 -5.33
C LEU A 30 -6.87 -9.44 -4.81
N GLY A 31 -6.16 -9.13 -3.75
CA GLY A 31 -6.31 -7.91 -2.97
C GLY A 31 -4.99 -7.38 -2.41
N GLY A 32 -5.11 -6.53 -1.40
CA GLY A 32 -4.00 -5.83 -0.79
C GLY A 32 -3.77 -4.43 -1.36
N ALA A 33 -3.23 -3.54 -0.54
CA ALA A 33 -3.13 -2.11 -0.85
C ALA A 33 -2.28 -1.82 -2.10
N ALA A 34 -1.15 -2.53 -2.31
CA ALA A 34 -0.34 -2.36 -3.52
C ALA A 34 -1.05 -2.90 -4.76
N THR A 35 -1.84 -3.97 -4.63
CA THR A 35 -2.64 -4.50 -5.73
C THR A 35 -3.67 -3.47 -6.19
N HIS A 36 -4.49 -2.97 -5.27
CA HIS A 36 -5.55 -2.01 -5.60
C HIS A 36 -5.00 -0.71 -6.18
N ALA A 37 -3.97 -0.14 -5.53
CA ALA A 37 -3.32 1.08 -6.01
C ALA A 37 -2.63 0.84 -7.37
N GLY A 38 -2.00 -0.31 -7.55
CA GLY A 38 -1.35 -0.71 -8.81
C GLY A 38 -2.35 -0.82 -9.96
N LEU A 39 -3.42 -1.58 -9.77
CA LEU A 39 -4.46 -1.79 -10.80
C LEU A 39 -5.14 -0.47 -11.18
N ALA A 40 -5.49 0.37 -10.19
CA ALA A 40 -6.07 1.69 -10.44
C ALA A 40 -5.09 2.59 -11.22
N SER A 41 -3.81 2.60 -10.83
CA SER A 41 -2.78 3.38 -11.53
C SER A 41 -2.52 2.84 -12.95
N GLY A 42 -2.51 1.52 -13.14
CA GLY A 42 -2.35 0.85 -14.44
C GLY A 42 -3.47 1.23 -15.41
N PHE A 43 -4.70 1.33 -14.91
CA PHE A 43 -5.84 1.79 -15.72
C PHE A 43 -5.62 3.22 -16.26
N HIS A 44 -5.04 4.11 -15.48
CA HIS A 44 -4.77 5.50 -15.89
C HIS A 44 -3.46 5.68 -16.65
N LEU A 45 -2.50 4.77 -16.48
CA LEU A 45 -1.17 4.81 -17.08
C LEU A 45 -0.86 3.51 -17.85
N PRO A 46 -1.69 3.11 -18.82
CA PRO A 46 -1.53 1.82 -19.47
C PRO A 46 -0.19 1.74 -20.21
N PRO A 47 0.46 0.57 -20.24
CA PRO A 47 1.65 0.35 -21.04
C PRO A 47 1.30 0.50 -22.52
N THR A 48 2.28 0.90 -23.31
CA THR A 48 2.13 0.98 -24.75
C THR A 48 3.26 0.15 -25.43
N PRO A 49 3.11 -0.25 -26.71
CA PRO A 49 4.16 -0.99 -27.41
C PRO A 49 5.54 -0.29 -27.45
N ARG A 50 5.58 1.00 -27.15
CA ARG A 50 6.80 1.83 -27.13
C ARG A 50 7.24 2.24 -25.73
N LYS A 51 6.45 1.93 -24.69
CA LYS A 51 6.75 2.25 -23.29
C LYS A 51 6.49 1.02 -22.43
N PRO A 52 7.52 0.53 -21.72
CA PRO A 52 7.38 -0.57 -20.77
C PRO A 52 6.42 -0.20 -19.62
N PRO A 53 6.09 -1.15 -18.74
CA PRO A 53 5.35 -0.85 -17.51
C PRO A 53 5.96 0.34 -16.78
N ARG A 54 5.11 1.31 -16.43
CA ARG A 54 5.53 2.56 -15.79
C ARG A 54 5.37 2.54 -14.28
N ILE A 55 4.74 1.49 -13.77
CA ILE A 55 4.40 1.32 -12.36
C ILE A 55 5.12 0.09 -11.85
N GLY A 56 5.94 0.25 -10.82
CA GLY A 56 6.63 -0.83 -10.14
C GLY A 56 6.02 -1.10 -8.78
N LEU A 57 5.77 -2.37 -8.47
CA LEU A 57 5.32 -2.81 -7.16
C LEU A 57 6.50 -3.30 -6.31
N VAL A 58 6.52 -2.90 -5.04
CA VAL A 58 7.47 -3.36 -4.02
C VAL A 58 6.68 -4.04 -2.92
N SER A 59 6.81 -5.35 -2.81
CA SER A 59 6.06 -6.17 -1.86
C SER A 59 6.72 -7.54 -1.66
N ALA A 60 6.11 -8.39 -0.83
CA ALA A 60 6.44 -9.80 -0.76
C ALA A 60 5.17 -10.65 -0.87
N VAL A 61 5.30 -11.80 -1.54
CA VAL A 61 4.26 -12.83 -1.62
C VAL A 61 4.82 -14.16 -1.16
N GLY A 62 3.96 -15.07 -0.72
CA GLY A 62 4.32 -16.40 -0.28
C GLY A 62 4.55 -17.37 -1.43
N THR A 63 4.96 -18.60 -1.08
CA THR A 63 5.07 -19.72 -2.03
C THR A 63 3.71 -20.18 -2.55
N ASP A 64 2.62 -19.80 -1.86
CA ASP A 64 1.24 -20.08 -2.21
C ASP A 64 0.63 -19.05 -3.20
N PHE A 65 1.38 -18.01 -3.60
CA PHE A 65 0.88 -17.02 -4.56
C PHE A 65 0.83 -17.62 -5.96
N PRO A 66 -0.37 -17.78 -6.57
CA PRO A 66 -0.52 -18.50 -7.83
C PRO A 66 -0.01 -17.68 -9.02
N GLU A 67 0.37 -18.39 -10.07
CA GLU A 67 0.87 -17.79 -11.32
C GLU A 67 -0.20 -16.94 -12.00
N GLU A 68 -1.46 -17.36 -11.94
CA GLU A 68 -2.60 -16.64 -12.50
C GLU A 68 -2.79 -15.26 -11.86
N ALA A 69 -2.56 -15.13 -10.54
CA ALA A 69 -2.63 -13.84 -9.85
C ALA A 69 -1.45 -12.92 -10.25
N GLN A 70 -0.26 -13.51 -10.46
CA GLN A 70 0.88 -12.77 -10.98
C GLN A 70 0.61 -12.26 -12.40
N GLU A 71 0.08 -13.11 -13.30
CA GLU A 71 -0.29 -12.77 -14.67
C GLU A 71 -1.31 -11.62 -14.72
N ILE A 72 -2.32 -11.62 -13.83
CA ILE A 72 -3.30 -10.52 -13.74
C ILE A 72 -2.59 -9.17 -13.47
N LEU A 73 -1.62 -9.15 -12.57
CA LEU A 73 -0.88 -7.93 -12.25
C LEU A 73 0.01 -7.49 -13.44
N GLU A 74 0.71 -8.42 -14.07
CA GLU A 74 1.58 -8.13 -15.21
C GLU A 74 0.79 -7.67 -16.45
N ASP A 75 -0.32 -8.32 -16.77
CA ASP A 75 -1.23 -7.96 -17.86
C ASP A 75 -1.88 -6.58 -17.65
N SER A 76 -2.03 -6.19 -16.38
CA SER A 76 -2.49 -4.83 -16.01
C SER A 76 -1.41 -3.76 -16.16
N GLY A 77 -0.21 -4.12 -16.65
CA GLY A 77 0.89 -3.21 -16.92
C GLY A 77 1.73 -2.86 -15.70
N LEU A 78 1.76 -3.75 -14.71
CA LEU A 78 2.57 -3.57 -13.51
C LEU A 78 3.91 -4.30 -13.65
N ASN A 79 4.99 -3.68 -13.18
CA ASN A 79 6.31 -4.29 -13.10
C ASN A 79 6.50 -4.89 -11.71
N LEU A 80 6.67 -6.20 -11.65
CA LEU A 80 6.81 -6.96 -10.41
C LEU A 80 8.27 -7.23 -10.00
N ALA A 81 9.26 -6.59 -10.64
CA ALA A 81 10.67 -6.80 -10.30
C ALA A 81 11.04 -6.41 -8.85
N GLY A 82 10.21 -5.62 -8.18
CA GLY A 82 10.32 -5.30 -6.74
C GLY A 82 9.51 -6.23 -5.83
N VAL A 83 8.83 -7.23 -6.39
CA VAL A 83 8.06 -8.21 -5.60
C VAL A 83 8.92 -9.45 -5.36
N VAL A 84 9.12 -9.81 -4.10
CA VAL A 84 9.92 -10.98 -3.74
C VAL A 84 9.01 -12.13 -3.29
N ARG A 85 9.33 -13.34 -3.72
CA ARG A 85 8.67 -14.56 -3.24
C ARG A 85 9.43 -15.10 -2.03
N ARG A 86 8.74 -15.34 -0.92
CA ARG A 86 9.30 -15.79 0.35
C ARG A 86 8.67 -17.13 0.77
N ASP A 87 9.40 -17.89 1.57
CA ASP A 87 8.85 -19.08 2.20
C ASP A 87 7.75 -18.69 3.19
N GLY A 88 6.59 -19.31 3.07
CA GLY A 88 5.41 -19.02 3.88
C GLY A 88 4.18 -18.68 3.03
N ARG A 89 3.13 -18.21 3.71
CA ARG A 89 1.86 -17.84 3.08
C ARG A 89 1.85 -16.37 2.70
N THR A 90 1.17 -16.06 1.62
CA THR A 90 0.83 -14.69 1.20
C THR A 90 -0.07 -14.03 2.25
N PHE A 91 -0.01 -12.69 2.37
CA PHE A 91 -0.90 -11.88 3.21
C PHE A 91 -2.37 -12.21 2.94
N ARG A 92 -3.17 -12.26 4.02
CA ARG A 92 -4.62 -12.48 3.94
C ARG A 92 -5.35 -11.52 4.85
N TRP A 93 -6.47 -11.03 4.35
CA TRP A 93 -7.39 -10.22 5.12
C TRP A 93 -8.82 -10.74 4.94
N ALA A 94 -9.60 -10.75 6.02
CA ALA A 94 -11.02 -11.05 5.95
C ALA A 94 -11.82 -9.93 6.58
N GLY A 95 -12.85 -9.48 5.87
CA GLY A 95 -13.72 -8.40 6.30
C GLY A 95 -15.18 -8.65 5.98
N ARG A 96 -16.03 -8.11 6.84
CA ARG A 96 -17.48 -8.09 6.65
C ARG A 96 -17.97 -6.65 6.54
N TYR A 97 -18.71 -6.38 5.48
CA TYR A 97 -19.40 -5.11 5.27
C TYR A 97 -20.86 -5.25 5.71
N GLU A 98 -21.38 -4.29 6.45
CA GLU A 98 -22.76 -4.28 6.92
C GLU A 98 -23.54 -3.08 6.37
N GLY A 99 -24.85 -3.20 6.29
CA GLY A 99 -25.77 -2.10 5.94
C GLY A 99 -25.46 -1.41 4.61
N SER A 100 -25.06 -0.15 4.66
CA SER A 100 -24.75 0.69 3.50
C SER A 100 -23.38 0.45 2.88
N MET A 101 -22.60 -0.52 3.35
CA MET A 101 -21.22 -0.78 2.92
C MET A 101 -20.20 0.29 3.35
N GLU A 102 -20.59 1.22 4.21
CA GLU A 102 -19.70 2.28 4.73
C GLU A 102 -18.85 1.78 5.91
N GLU A 103 -19.37 0.82 6.65
CA GLU A 103 -18.68 0.22 7.79
C GLU A 103 -18.16 -1.17 7.44
N VAL A 104 -16.89 -1.40 7.73
CA VAL A 104 -16.23 -2.71 7.57
C VAL A 104 -15.76 -3.23 8.92
N GLN A 105 -16.16 -4.45 9.24
CA GLN A 105 -15.62 -5.19 10.37
C GLN A 105 -14.49 -6.07 9.89
N THR A 106 -13.26 -5.80 10.33
CA THR A 106 -12.14 -6.72 10.13
C THR A 106 -12.36 -7.98 10.97
N ILE A 107 -12.43 -9.13 10.32
CA ILE A 107 -12.59 -10.44 10.95
C ILE A 107 -11.22 -11.03 11.30
N SER A 108 -10.27 -10.96 10.36
CA SER A 108 -8.89 -11.40 10.57
C SER A 108 -7.91 -10.68 9.66
N THR A 109 -6.67 -10.58 10.13
CA THR A 109 -5.51 -10.13 9.35
C THR A 109 -4.36 -11.09 9.59
N GLU A 110 -3.95 -11.82 8.55
CA GLU A 110 -2.79 -12.70 8.57
C GLU A 110 -1.66 -12.03 7.80
N VAL A 111 -0.73 -11.41 8.52
CA VAL A 111 0.40 -10.64 7.94
C VAL A 111 1.37 -11.56 7.18
N ASN A 112 1.61 -12.78 7.70
CA ASN A 112 2.38 -13.83 7.05
C ASN A 112 3.78 -13.35 6.57
N VAL A 113 4.10 -13.52 5.28
CA VAL A 113 5.42 -13.15 4.72
C VAL A 113 5.75 -11.67 4.80
N LEU A 114 4.77 -10.80 5.10
CA LEU A 114 4.99 -9.35 5.27
C LEU A 114 5.45 -8.97 6.68
N GLU A 115 5.33 -9.84 7.69
CA GLU A 115 5.65 -9.53 9.09
C GLU A 115 7.10 -9.03 9.26
N ASP A 116 8.06 -9.75 8.67
CA ASP A 116 9.49 -9.39 8.71
C ASP A 116 10.01 -8.91 7.34
N PHE A 117 9.12 -8.40 6.51
CA PHE A 117 9.51 -7.96 5.18
C PHE A 117 10.43 -6.74 5.25
N ARG A 118 11.58 -6.83 4.59
CA ARG A 118 12.57 -5.76 4.41
C ARG A 118 12.64 -5.45 2.92
N PRO A 119 11.97 -4.40 2.46
CA PRO A 119 11.95 -4.08 1.04
C PRO A 119 13.32 -3.65 0.53
N GLU A 120 13.68 -4.15 -0.65
CA GLU A 120 14.76 -3.59 -1.46
C GLU A 120 14.16 -2.99 -2.72
N VAL A 121 14.16 -1.67 -2.81
CA VAL A 121 13.74 -0.97 -4.03
C VAL A 121 14.79 -1.18 -5.10
N PRO A 122 14.44 -1.70 -6.29
CA PRO A 122 15.38 -1.85 -7.39
C PRO A 122 16.16 -0.54 -7.64
N PRO A 123 17.49 -0.57 -7.81
CA PRO A 123 18.29 0.66 -7.93
C PRO A 123 17.82 1.61 -9.02
N SER A 124 17.30 1.09 -10.12
CA SER A 124 16.73 1.89 -11.23
C SER A 124 15.41 2.60 -10.88
N TRP A 125 14.76 2.22 -9.75
CA TRP A 125 13.47 2.77 -9.33
C TRP A 125 13.59 3.80 -8.19
N ARG A 126 14.80 4.07 -7.67
CA ARG A 126 15.00 4.91 -6.48
C ARG A 126 14.84 6.43 -6.71
N THR A 127 14.51 6.83 -7.92
CA THR A 127 14.21 8.22 -8.30
C THR A 127 12.92 8.30 -9.10
N PRO A 128 11.79 7.80 -8.56
CA PRO A 128 10.53 7.81 -9.29
C PRO A 128 9.92 9.20 -9.35
N GLY A 129 9.02 9.44 -10.30
CA GLY A 129 8.16 10.62 -10.31
C GLY A 129 7.21 10.63 -9.11
N VAL A 130 6.64 9.45 -8.77
CA VAL A 130 5.75 9.29 -7.61
C VAL A 130 6.18 8.05 -6.82
N LEU A 131 6.30 8.21 -5.51
CA LEU A 131 6.42 7.11 -4.55
C LEU A 131 5.15 7.08 -3.71
N LEU A 132 4.37 6.02 -3.83
CA LEU A 132 3.20 5.76 -2.98
C LEU A 132 3.54 4.68 -1.95
N CYS A 133 3.61 5.07 -0.69
CA CYS A 133 3.63 4.17 0.45
C CYS A 133 2.17 3.81 0.79
N ALA A 134 1.62 2.81 0.09
CA ALA A 134 0.30 2.27 0.39
C ALA A 134 0.30 1.52 1.73
N ASN A 135 -0.88 1.13 2.21
CA ASN A 135 -0.99 0.51 3.52
C ASN A 135 -0.08 -0.73 3.66
N THR A 136 0.85 -0.63 4.58
CA THR A 136 1.75 -1.69 5.07
C THR A 136 2.37 -1.24 6.39
N HIS A 137 3.15 -2.11 7.04
CA HIS A 137 3.82 -1.76 8.30
C HIS A 137 4.66 -0.48 8.16
N PRO A 138 4.53 0.53 9.04
CA PRO A 138 5.23 1.83 8.94
C PRO A 138 6.75 1.73 8.80
N ARG A 139 7.39 0.72 9.41
CA ARG A 139 8.83 0.45 9.22
C ARG A 139 9.17 0.18 7.75
N THR A 140 8.30 -0.50 7.02
CA THR A 140 8.46 -0.74 5.59
C THR A 140 8.34 0.56 4.80
N GLN A 141 7.37 1.40 5.14
CA GLN A 141 7.17 2.72 4.52
C GLN A 141 8.41 3.62 4.74
N VAL A 142 8.89 3.76 5.99
CA VAL A 142 10.10 4.53 6.30
C VAL A 142 11.30 4.00 5.52
N SER A 143 11.50 2.68 5.48
CA SER A 143 12.62 2.06 4.76
C SER A 143 12.61 2.38 3.27
N VAL A 144 11.43 2.39 2.63
CA VAL A 144 11.32 2.72 1.20
C VAL A 144 11.51 4.22 0.94
N LEU A 145 10.96 5.06 1.79
CA LEU A 145 11.20 6.52 1.72
C LEU A 145 12.69 6.85 1.80
N ASP A 146 13.43 6.19 2.70
CA ASP A 146 14.88 6.39 2.84
C ASP A 146 15.69 5.86 1.62
N GLN A 147 15.18 4.84 0.93
CA GLN A 147 15.80 4.32 -0.29
C GLN A 147 15.51 5.18 -1.53
N CYS A 148 14.48 6.02 -1.49
CA CYS A 148 14.01 6.82 -2.63
C CYS A 148 14.12 8.35 -2.37
N PRO A 149 15.28 8.88 -1.95
CA PRO A 149 15.41 10.31 -1.62
C PRO A 149 15.26 11.22 -2.84
N GLY A 150 15.23 10.66 -4.03
CA GLY A 150 15.03 11.40 -5.28
C GLY A 150 13.62 11.28 -5.85
N ALA A 151 12.64 10.77 -5.10
CA ALA A 151 11.24 10.80 -5.51
C ALA A 151 10.76 12.26 -5.64
N VAL A 152 9.99 12.56 -6.70
CA VAL A 152 9.52 13.93 -6.93
C VAL A 152 8.31 14.25 -6.07
N VAL A 153 7.42 13.27 -5.90
CA VAL A 153 6.26 13.35 -4.99
C VAL A 153 6.19 12.07 -4.19
N THR A 154 6.02 12.22 -2.88
CA THR A 154 5.84 11.11 -1.96
C THR A 154 4.45 11.16 -1.34
N ALA A 155 3.75 10.03 -1.33
CA ALA A 155 2.42 9.90 -0.74
C ALA A 155 2.37 8.70 0.21
N LEU A 156 1.54 8.79 1.23
CA LEU A 156 1.37 7.74 2.23
C LEU A 156 -0.11 7.51 2.51
N ASP A 157 -0.47 6.26 2.60
CA ASP A 157 -1.74 5.73 3.10
C ASP A 157 -1.47 4.86 4.32
N THR A 158 -2.41 4.78 5.27
CA THR A 158 -2.27 4.00 6.50
C THR A 158 -3.53 3.22 6.81
N PHE A 159 -3.60 2.69 8.02
CA PHE A 159 -4.76 1.98 8.55
C PHE A 159 -4.79 2.11 10.08
N MET A 160 -5.98 2.09 10.69
CA MET A 160 -6.16 2.22 12.14
C MET A 160 -5.23 1.33 12.95
N LEU A 161 -4.97 0.08 12.50
CA LEU A 161 -4.05 -0.83 13.18
C LEU A 161 -2.68 -0.18 13.46
N TRP A 162 -2.15 0.56 12.51
CA TRP A 162 -0.82 1.17 12.65
C TRP A 162 -0.86 2.45 13.49
N ILE A 163 -1.98 3.15 13.50
CA ILE A 163 -2.19 4.30 14.42
C ILE A 163 -2.19 3.79 15.85
N ASP A 164 -2.82 2.64 16.11
CA ASP A 164 -2.95 2.06 17.46
C ASP A 164 -1.67 1.38 17.94
N THR A 165 -0.91 0.75 17.04
CA THR A 165 0.21 -0.15 17.43
C THR A 165 1.60 0.38 17.10
N GLU A 166 1.74 1.26 16.11
CA GLU A 166 3.03 1.72 15.57
C GLU A 166 3.09 3.25 15.39
N PHE A 167 2.41 3.99 16.27
CA PHE A 167 2.22 5.44 16.18
C PHE A 167 3.52 6.23 15.93
N GLU A 168 4.60 5.91 16.63
CA GLU A 168 5.89 6.62 16.51
C GLU A 168 6.53 6.43 15.12
N LEU A 169 6.51 5.19 14.61
CA LEU A 169 7.02 4.88 13.28
C LEU A 169 6.14 5.47 12.17
N LEU A 170 4.82 5.44 12.37
CA LEU A 170 3.88 6.07 11.45
C LEU A 170 4.09 7.59 11.41
N SER A 171 4.25 8.22 12.58
CA SER A 171 4.57 9.65 12.69
C SER A 171 5.90 9.99 12.00
N GLU A 172 6.91 9.12 12.08
CA GLU A 172 8.16 9.29 11.33
C GLU A 172 7.90 9.25 9.82
N ALA A 173 7.11 8.28 9.34
CA ALA A 173 6.77 8.15 7.93
C ALA A 173 5.99 9.37 7.41
N LEU A 174 4.98 9.82 8.18
CA LEU A 174 4.16 11.00 7.84
C LEU A 174 5.00 12.28 7.68
N ARG A 175 6.02 12.47 8.52
CA ARG A 175 6.92 13.63 8.39
C ARG A 175 7.84 13.61 7.17
N LYS A 176 7.95 12.47 6.48
CA LYS A 176 8.81 12.27 5.30
C LYS A 176 8.07 12.38 3.98
N VAL A 177 6.74 12.54 3.99
CA VAL A 177 5.94 12.56 2.78
C VAL A 177 5.37 13.94 2.47
N ASP A 178 5.09 14.18 1.19
CA ASP A 178 4.45 15.41 0.70
C ASP A 178 2.93 15.35 0.87
N MET A 179 2.35 14.13 0.91
CA MET A 179 0.91 13.91 0.93
C MET A 179 0.57 12.71 1.82
N ALA A 180 -0.42 12.88 2.69
CA ALA A 180 -1.07 11.79 3.40
C ALA A 180 -2.51 11.62 2.89
N ILE A 181 -2.93 10.37 2.68
CA ILE A 181 -4.28 10.00 2.25
C ILE A 181 -4.89 9.25 3.43
N LEU A 182 -5.82 9.91 4.11
CA LEU A 182 -6.39 9.44 5.37
C LEU A 182 -7.90 9.61 5.33
N ASN A 183 -8.63 8.67 5.90
CA ASN A 183 -10.06 8.83 6.16
C ASN A 183 -10.31 9.67 7.41
N GLU A 184 -11.58 10.01 7.69
CA GLU A 184 -11.97 10.87 8.80
C GLU A 184 -11.58 10.26 10.17
N GLU A 185 -11.81 8.96 10.35
CA GLU A 185 -11.50 8.25 11.59
C GLU A 185 -9.98 8.25 11.87
N GLU A 186 -9.17 7.98 10.85
CA GLU A 186 -7.71 8.02 10.94
C GLU A 186 -7.19 9.41 11.28
N VAL A 187 -7.72 10.45 10.63
CA VAL A 187 -7.34 11.84 10.91
C VAL A 187 -7.68 12.22 12.36
N CYS A 188 -8.88 11.88 12.82
CA CYS A 188 -9.32 12.16 14.18
C CYS A 188 -8.48 11.39 15.22
N SER A 189 -8.20 10.13 14.97
CA SER A 189 -7.37 9.28 15.83
C SER A 189 -5.93 9.75 15.92
N LEU A 190 -5.30 10.11 14.78
CA LEU A 190 -3.94 10.65 14.74
C LEU A 190 -3.79 11.95 15.53
N ALA A 191 -4.81 12.79 15.53
CA ALA A 191 -4.79 14.08 16.20
C ALA A 191 -5.31 14.04 17.66
N ASP A 192 -5.85 12.91 18.12
CA ASP A 192 -6.58 12.79 19.39
C ASP A 192 -7.68 13.87 19.53
N GLU A 193 -8.43 14.10 18.43
CA GLU A 193 -9.45 15.14 18.33
C GLU A 193 -10.71 14.61 17.61
N GLU A 194 -11.87 14.70 18.24
CA GLU A 194 -13.13 14.15 17.70
C GLU A 194 -13.70 14.96 16.52
N VAL A 195 -13.29 16.21 16.38
CA VAL A 195 -13.85 17.11 15.38
C VAL A 195 -12.91 17.24 14.19
N LEU A 196 -13.28 16.67 13.05
CA LEU A 196 -12.46 16.56 11.86
C LEU A 196 -11.69 17.85 11.48
N HIS A 197 -12.37 19.02 11.43
CA HIS A 197 -11.68 20.24 11.03
C HIS A 197 -10.60 20.70 12.04
N ARG A 198 -10.75 20.37 13.33
CA ARG A 198 -9.74 20.65 14.37
C ARG A 198 -8.60 19.64 14.28
N ALA A 199 -8.92 18.37 14.03
CA ALA A 199 -7.93 17.32 13.80
C ALA A 199 -7.02 17.67 12.60
N VAL A 200 -7.62 18.08 11.48
CA VAL A 200 -6.87 18.55 10.30
C VAL A 200 -5.97 19.74 10.63
N GLU A 201 -6.47 20.71 11.40
CA GLU A 201 -5.68 21.88 11.78
C GLU A 201 -4.53 21.52 12.73
N ALA A 202 -4.74 20.59 13.66
CA ALA A 202 -3.71 20.09 14.57
C ALA A 202 -2.56 19.42 13.78
N ILE A 203 -2.88 18.55 12.80
CA ILE A 203 -1.89 17.91 11.92
C ILE A 203 -1.16 18.97 11.08
N ARG A 204 -1.88 19.87 10.44
CA ARG A 204 -1.29 20.94 9.61
C ARG A 204 -0.37 21.89 10.36
N SER A 205 -0.68 22.19 11.61
CA SER A 205 0.13 23.08 12.45
C SER A 205 1.33 22.40 13.09
N GLY A 206 1.45 21.06 12.97
CA GLY A 206 2.48 20.26 13.62
C GLY A 206 2.22 20.06 15.12
N ALA A 207 0.99 20.28 15.60
CA ALA A 207 0.56 19.96 16.97
C ALA A 207 0.23 18.45 17.12
N ALA A 208 0.03 17.77 16.01
CA ALA A 208 -0.08 16.33 15.87
C ALA A 208 0.90 15.86 14.77
N PRO A 209 1.20 14.55 14.65
CA PRO A 209 2.20 14.01 13.72
C PRO A 209 1.90 14.28 12.26
#